data_1041410ba978ddfa81cf04e625e38f8b
#
_entry.id   1041410ba978ddfa81cf04e625e38f8b
#
_cell.length_a   1.000
_cell.length_b   1.000
_cell.length_c   1.000
_cell.angle_alpha   90.00
_cell.angle_beta   90.00
_cell.angle_gamma   90.00
#
_symmetry.space_group_name_H-M   'P 1'
#
loop_
_entity.id
_entity.type
_entity.pdbx_description
1 polymer ?
#
loop_
_entity_poly.entity_id
_entity_poly.type
_entity_poly.pdbx_seq_one_letter_code
_entity_poly.pdbx_strand_id
1 'polypeptide(L)'
;AYRIAHHDDLDAPPLVDVIEVSDGPVDLAGAVTIRCAPTDHKPVEPSVGFRFDHDEVAVVVAGDTVPCTGLDQLCDGADALVHTVIRKDIIAEIPIPRLLDTLDYHSSPEEAAQTAERAGMNTLVLTHYVPAIPSGGGDDWRELAAQHFSGRIELGDDLHQITITN
;
A
#
# COMPACT_ATOMS: atom_id res chain seq x y z
N ALA A 1 -6.67 10.24 -25.13
CA ALA A 1 -6.85 11.01 -26.39
C ALA A 1 -5.58 10.97 -27.25
N TYR A 2 -4.38 11.31 -26.73
CA TYR A 2 -3.12 11.37 -27.50
C TYR A 2 -2.74 10.03 -28.19
N ARG A 3 -2.76 8.90 -27.46
CA ARG A 3 -2.38 7.60 -28.01
C ARG A 3 -3.25 7.17 -29.17
N ILE A 4 -4.57 7.33 -29.04
CA ILE A 4 -5.54 6.96 -30.10
C ILE A 4 -5.39 7.86 -31.33
N ALA A 5 -5.06 9.13 -31.15
CA ALA A 5 -4.83 10.07 -32.24
C ALA A 5 -3.54 9.79 -33.05
N HIS A 6 -2.60 8.97 -32.51
CA HIS A 6 -1.28 8.71 -33.10
C HIS A 6 -1.01 7.25 -33.41
N HIS A 7 -1.97 6.35 -33.14
CA HIS A 7 -1.84 4.93 -33.36
C HIS A 7 -3.14 4.39 -33.96
N ASP A 8 -3.13 4.12 -35.26
CA ASP A 8 -4.30 3.66 -36.03
C ASP A 8 -4.76 2.25 -35.66
N ASP A 9 -3.91 1.49 -34.94
CA ASP A 9 -4.16 0.14 -34.43
C ASP A 9 -4.83 0.08 -33.04
N LEU A 10 -5.06 1.23 -32.43
CA LEU A 10 -5.74 1.30 -31.13
C LEU A 10 -7.23 1.54 -31.31
N ASP A 11 -8.03 0.66 -30.71
CA ASP A 11 -9.48 0.82 -30.59
C ASP A 11 -9.85 2.08 -29.78
N ALA A 12 -11.11 2.44 -29.83
CA ALA A 12 -11.66 3.51 -29.00
C ALA A 12 -11.31 3.26 -27.52
N PRO A 13 -11.03 4.32 -26.72
CA PRO A 13 -10.74 4.14 -25.31
C PRO A 13 -11.91 3.41 -24.65
N PRO A 14 -11.65 2.55 -23.66
CA PRO A 14 -12.72 1.97 -22.87
C PRO A 14 -13.56 3.10 -22.25
N LEU A 15 -14.85 2.89 -22.16
CA LEU A 15 -15.72 3.75 -21.37
C LEU A 15 -15.30 3.60 -19.91
N VAL A 16 -14.95 4.71 -19.28
CA VAL A 16 -14.53 4.76 -17.88
C VAL A 16 -15.44 5.72 -17.15
N ASP A 17 -16.15 5.19 -16.16
CA ASP A 17 -16.87 6.01 -15.19
C ASP A 17 -15.89 6.31 -14.04
N VAL A 18 -15.69 7.60 -13.75
CA VAL A 18 -14.78 8.05 -12.70
C VAL A 18 -15.60 8.45 -11.48
N ILE A 19 -15.26 7.84 -10.35
CA ILE A 19 -15.83 8.18 -9.05
C ILE A 19 -14.71 8.77 -8.21
N GLU A 20 -14.85 10.04 -7.81
CA GLU A 20 -13.92 10.69 -6.90
C GLU A 20 -14.31 10.34 -5.46
N VAL A 21 -13.31 9.92 -4.67
CA VAL A 21 -13.49 9.56 -3.25
C VAL A 21 -12.45 10.29 -2.40
N SER A 22 -12.78 10.58 -1.16
CA SER A 22 -11.86 11.26 -0.22
C SER A 22 -11.88 10.66 1.18
N ASP A 23 -13.05 10.23 1.66
CA ASP A 23 -13.25 9.64 2.99
C ASP A 23 -14.60 8.94 3.05
N GLY A 24 -14.69 7.83 3.78
CA GLY A 24 -15.92 7.09 4.03
C GLY A 24 -16.17 5.92 3.06
N PRO A 25 -17.42 5.48 2.95
CA PRO A 25 -17.78 4.35 2.09
C PRO A 25 -17.66 4.70 0.61
N VAL A 26 -17.22 3.71 -0.17
CA VAL A 26 -17.16 3.80 -1.63
C VAL A 26 -18.31 2.96 -2.20
N ASP A 27 -19.26 3.61 -2.86
CA ASP A 27 -20.45 2.95 -3.40
C ASP A 27 -20.11 2.28 -4.75
N LEU A 28 -19.72 1.01 -4.69
CA LEU A 28 -19.51 0.16 -5.85
C LEU A 28 -20.39 -1.09 -5.72
N ALA A 29 -21.05 -1.45 -6.81
CA ALA A 29 -21.87 -2.67 -6.84
C ALA A 29 -20.98 -3.92 -6.71
N GLY A 30 -21.31 -4.82 -5.78
CA GLY A 30 -20.58 -6.09 -5.60
C GLY A 30 -20.74 -6.67 -4.20
N ALA A 31 -20.08 -7.80 -3.96
CA ALA A 31 -20.07 -8.48 -2.66
C ALA A 31 -19.01 -7.90 -1.70
N VAL A 32 -18.10 -7.07 -2.18
CA VAL A 32 -17.06 -6.44 -1.38
C VAL A 32 -17.52 -5.06 -0.93
N THR A 33 -17.49 -4.81 0.37
CA THR A 33 -17.68 -3.46 0.92
C THR A 33 -16.35 -2.73 0.89
N ILE A 34 -16.35 -1.48 0.41
CA ILE A 34 -15.13 -0.69 0.29
C ILE A 34 -15.27 0.60 1.10
N ARG A 35 -14.24 0.93 1.84
CA ARG A 35 -14.10 2.23 2.51
C ARG A 35 -12.75 2.84 2.17
N CYS A 36 -12.67 4.17 2.13
CA CYS A 36 -11.41 4.89 2.04
C CYS A 36 -11.27 5.86 3.22
N ALA A 37 -10.04 6.21 3.51
CA ALA A 37 -9.72 7.29 4.44
C ALA A 37 -8.48 8.05 3.96
N PRO A 38 -8.36 9.35 4.31
CA PRO A 38 -7.18 10.13 3.99
C PRO A 38 -5.90 9.54 4.58
N THR A 39 -4.85 9.47 3.78
CA THR A 39 -3.51 9.09 4.20
C THR A 39 -2.54 10.27 4.13
N ASP A 40 -1.34 10.15 4.70
CA ASP A 40 -0.34 11.22 4.70
C ASP A 40 0.81 10.88 3.74
N HIS A 41 0.77 11.48 2.56
CA HIS A 41 1.79 11.34 1.52
C HIS A 41 2.24 12.70 0.98
N LYS A 42 2.37 13.70 1.87
CA LYS A 42 2.78 15.07 1.47
C LYS A 42 4.13 15.08 0.77
N PRO A 43 4.28 15.88 -0.32
CA PRO A 43 3.38 16.92 -0.79
C PRO A 43 2.27 16.45 -1.76
N VAL A 44 2.08 15.15 -1.96
CA VAL A 44 1.03 14.61 -2.83
C VAL A 44 -0.29 14.59 -2.05
N GLU A 45 -1.19 15.49 -2.38
CA GLU A 45 -2.51 15.63 -1.76
C GLU A 45 -3.59 15.86 -2.82
N PRO A 46 -4.77 15.25 -2.70
CA PRO A 46 -5.17 14.27 -1.68
C PRO A 46 -4.53 12.89 -1.89
N SER A 47 -4.31 12.14 -0.80
CA SER A 47 -3.92 10.74 -0.80
C SER A 47 -4.91 9.95 0.06
N VAL A 48 -5.26 8.74 -0.37
CA VAL A 48 -6.21 7.87 0.33
C VAL A 48 -5.73 6.43 0.36
N GLY A 49 -5.99 5.73 1.46
CA GLY A 49 -5.94 4.28 1.56
C GLY A 49 -7.32 3.67 1.42
N PHE A 50 -7.38 2.37 1.19
CA PHE A 50 -8.63 1.63 1.02
C PHE A 50 -8.69 0.43 1.95
N ARG A 51 -9.88 0.12 2.45
CA ARG A 51 -10.22 -1.12 3.13
C ARG A 51 -11.29 -1.85 2.34
N PHE A 52 -11.09 -3.15 2.17
CA PHE A 52 -11.96 -4.07 1.47
C PHE A 52 -12.44 -5.13 2.46
N ASP A 53 -13.74 -5.19 2.70
CA ASP A 53 -14.38 -6.18 3.55
C ASP A 53 -15.19 -7.14 2.69
N HIS A 54 -14.95 -8.46 2.85
CA HIS A 54 -15.71 -9.53 2.19
C HIS A 54 -15.88 -10.69 3.18
N ASP A 55 -17.13 -11.06 3.41
CA ASP A 55 -17.49 -12.02 4.46
C ASP A 55 -16.89 -11.60 5.82
N GLU A 56 -16.06 -12.44 6.44
CA GLU A 56 -15.42 -12.18 7.72
C GLU A 56 -13.95 -11.74 7.58
N VAL A 57 -13.51 -11.40 6.36
CA VAL A 57 -12.11 -11.01 6.08
C VAL A 57 -12.05 -9.56 5.63
N ALA A 58 -11.11 -8.82 6.19
CA ALA A 58 -10.83 -7.44 5.85
C ALA A 58 -9.37 -7.21 5.46
N VAL A 59 -9.14 -6.56 4.32
CA VAL A 59 -7.82 -6.23 3.80
C VAL A 59 -7.69 -4.72 3.60
N VAL A 60 -6.61 -4.14 4.11
CA VAL A 60 -6.27 -2.73 3.91
C VAL A 60 -5.16 -2.60 2.87
N VAL A 61 -5.33 -1.69 1.92
CA VAL A 61 -4.30 -1.26 0.96
C VAL A 61 -3.97 0.20 1.25
N ALA A 62 -2.80 0.42 1.83
CA ALA A 62 -2.40 1.73 2.33
C ALA A 62 -2.10 2.73 1.21
N GLY A 63 -1.53 2.27 0.09
CA GLY A 63 -0.87 3.15 -0.86
C GLY A 63 0.42 3.73 -0.27
N ASP A 64 0.94 4.79 -0.88
CA ASP A 64 2.11 5.51 -0.37
C ASP A 64 1.68 6.43 0.77
N THR A 65 2.25 6.22 1.94
CA THR A 65 1.93 6.99 3.16
C THR A 65 2.96 6.77 4.26
N VAL A 66 3.03 7.68 5.19
CA VAL A 66 3.61 7.44 6.52
C VAL A 66 2.52 6.98 7.48
N PRO A 67 2.85 6.43 8.68
CA PRO A 67 1.86 6.12 9.71
C PRO A 67 1.01 7.36 10.04
N CYS A 68 -0.31 7.22 9.95
CA CYS A 68 -1.25 8.32 10.17
C CYS A 68 -2.60 7.83 10.69
N THR A 69 -3.40 8.75 11.23
CA THR A 69 -4.70 8.43 11.83
C THR A 69 -5.66 7.77 10.84
N GLY A 70 -5.69 8.22 9.57
CA GLY A 70 -6.58 7.62 8.57
C GLY A 70 -6.22 6.18 8.25
N LEU A 71 -4.92 5.87 8.17
CA LEU A 71 -4.44 4.50 8.01
C LEU A 71 -4.81 3.64 9.24
N ASP A 72 -4.60 4.16 10.46
CA ASP A 72 -4.98 3.45 11.69
C ASP A 72 -6.49 3.14 11.74
N GLN A 73 -7.33 4.07 11.28
CA GLN A 73 -8.80 3.86 11.20
C GLN A 73 -9.19 2.75 10.21
N LEU A 74 -8.52 2.66 9.05
CA LEU A 74 -8.75 1.58 8.09
C LEU A 74 -8.30 0.23 8.65
N CYS A 75 -7.19 0.22 9.40
CA CYS A 75 -6.58 -0.97 9.96
C CYS A 75 -7.34 -1.56 11.15
N ASP A 76 -8.20 -0.80 11.83
CA ASP A 76 -8.93 -1.25 13.01
C ASP A 76 -9.79 -2.50 12.71
N GLY A 77 -9.43 -3.64 13.33
CA GLY A 77 -10.09 -4.92 13.11
C GLY A 77 -9.96 -5.49 11.70
N ALA A 78 -8.89 -5.17 10.97
CA ALA A 78 -8.57 -5.81 9.69
C ALA A 78 -7.59 -6.97 9.86
N ASP A 79 -7.61 -7.93 8.91
CA ASP A 79 -6.79 -9.15 8.96
C ASP A 79 -5.44 -8.97 8.28
N ALA A 80 -5.39 -8.13 7.25
CA ALA A 80 -4.17 -7.93 6.47
C ALA A 80 -3.96 -6.47 6.05
N LEU A 81 -2.67 -6.06 6.05
CA LEU A 81 -2.21 -4.78 5.53
C LEU A 81 -1.30 -5.00 4.33
N VAL A 82 -1.65 -4.40 3.19
CA VAL A 82 -0.76 -4.26 2.03
C VAL A 82 -0.19 -2.84 2.07
N HIS A 83 1.11 -2.74 2.28
CA HIS A 83 1.78 -1.45 2.49
C HIS A 83 2.97 -1.26 1.56
N THR A 84 3.08 -0.07 0.99
CA THR A 84 4.25 0.35 0.22
C THR A 84 5.39 0.68 1.18
N VAL A 85 6.61 0.28 0.85
CA VAL A 85 7.76 0.47 1.75
C VAL A 85 9.01 0.88 1.02
N ILE A 86 9.83 1.68 1.71
CA ILE A 86 11.16 2.07 1.24
C ILE A 86 12.24 1.76 2.30
N ARG A 87 13.44 1.44 1.86
CA ARG A 87 14.61 1.28 2.73
C ARG A 87 15.19 2.65 3.07
N LYS A 88 14.60 3.30 4.09
CA LYS A 88 15.03 4.64 4.55
C LYS A 88 16.52 4.68 4.90
N ASP A 89 17.05 3.61 5.49
CA ASP A 89 18.46 3.44 5.81
C ASP A 89 19.36 3.50 4.57
N ILE A 90 19.00 2.80 3.50
CA ILE A 90 19.76 2.81 2.24
C ILE A 90 19.63 4.16 1.53
N ILE A 91 18.40 4.70 1.47
CA ILE A 91 18.12 5.97 0.76
C ILE A 91 18.85 7.12 1.43
N ALA A 92 18.96 7.15 2.77
CA ALA A 92 19.64 8.18 3.51
C ALA A 92 21.13 8.30 3.16
N GLU A 93 21.76 7.23 2.69
CA GLU A 93 23.17 7.22 2.26
C GLU A 93 23.37 7.74 0.81
N ILE A 94 22.29 7.97 0.07
CA ILE A 94 22.35 8.42 -1.33
C ILE A 94 22.32 9.96 -1.37
N PRO A 95 23.39 10.64 -1.83
CA PRO A 95 23.46 12.10 -1.80
C PRO A 95 22.68 12.74 -2.96
N ILE A 96 21.42 12.38 -3.14
CA ILE A 96 20.52 12.93 -4.15
C ILE A 96 19.33 13.58 -3.44
N PRO A 97 19.23 14.92 -3.39
CA PRO A 97 18.21 15.61 -2.59
C PRO A 97 16.78 15.11 -2.82
N ARG A 98 16.35 14.92 -4.06
CA ARG A 98 14.99 14.44 -4.37
C ARG A 98 14.69 13.02 -3.86
N LEU A 99 15.72 12.20 -3.62
CA LEU A 99 15.53 10.88 -2.98
C LEU A 99 15.43 11.04 -1.47
N LEU A 100 16.20 11.95 -0.89
CA LEU A 100 16.11 12.23 0.54
C LEU A 100 14.74 12.79 0.92
N ASP A 101 14.11 13.56 0.05
CA ASP A 101 12.73 14.04 0.27
C ASP A 101 11.74 12.88 0.43
N THR A 102 11.98 11.71 -0.19
CA THR A 102 11.08 10.55 -0.08
C THR A 102 11.03 9.94 1.31
N LEU A 103 12.03 10.21 2.15
CA LEU A 103 12.10 9.72 3.54
C LEU A 103 10.95 10.27 4.41
N ASP A 104 10.43 11.44 4.07
CA ASP A 104 9.43 12.15 4.87
C ASP A 104 8.00 11.68 4.60
N TYR A 105 7.75 11.03 3.46
CA TYR A 105 6.38 10.70 3.02
C TYR A 105 6.16 9.24 2.58
N HIS A 106 7.12 8.35 2.87
CA HIS A 106 6.97 6.91 2.72
C HIS A 106 7.31 6.19 4.02
N SER A 107 6.73 5.04 4.23
CA SER A 107 7.03 4.17 5.37
C SER A 107 8.23 3.26 5.11
N SER A 108 8.99 2.96 6.16
CA SER A 108 9.95 1.86 6.15
C SER A 108 9.26 0.51 6.44
N PRO A 109 9.93 -0.65 6.22
CA PRO A 109 9.42 -1.95 6.64
C PRO A 109 9.06 -2.01 8.12
N GLU A 110 9.83 -1.36 8.99
CA GLU A 110 9.60 -1.30 10.44
C GLU A 110 8.34 -0.48 10.76
N GLU A 111 8.13 0.66 10.12
CA GLU A 111 6.95 1.51 10.33
C GLU A 111 5.67 0.82 9.85
N ALA A 112 5.70 0.12 8.71
CA ALA A 112 4.60 -0.69 8.22
C ALA A 112 4.31 -1.85 9.20
N ALA A 113 5.34 -2.52 9.70
CA ALA A 113 5.24 -3.59 10.68
C ALA A 113 4.64 -3.10 12.00
N GLN A 114 5.08 -1.95 12.52
CA GLN A 114 4.51 -1.34 13.72
C GLN A 114 3.02 -0.97 13.54
N THR A 115 2.63 -0.56 12.35
CA THR A 115 1.22 -0.28 12.04
C THR A 115 0.39 -1.56 12.07
N ALA A 116 0.86 -2.64 11.44
CA ALA A 116 0.19 -3.94 11.43
C ALA A 116 0.10 -4.57 12.84
N GLU A 117 1.19 -4.52 13.62
CA GLU A 117 1.23 -5.02 14.99
C GLU A 117 0.27 -4.26 15.91
N ARG A 118 0.28 -2.94 15.84
CA ARG A 118 -0.60 -2.07 16.63
C ARG A 118 -2.08 -2.33 16.35
N ALA A 119 -2.41 -2.68 15.11
CA ALA A 119 -3.77 -3.03 14.69
C ALA A 119 -4.15 -4.49 14.99
N GLY A 120 -3.21 -5.32 15.46
CA GLY A 120 -3.45 -6.74 15.77
C GLY A 120 -3.72 -7.61 14.53
N MET A 121 -3.13 -7.25 13.40
CA MET A 121 -3.32 -7.96 12.14
C MET A 121 -2.60 -9.31 12.12
N ASN A 122 -3.07 -10.21 11.25
CA ASN A 122 -2.46 -11.53 11.06
C ASN A 122 -1.40 -11.52 9.95
N THR A 123 -1.55 -10.63 8.95
CA THR A 123 -0.68 -10.62 7.76
C THR A 123 -0.27 -9.19 7.37
N LEU A 124 1.02 -9.02 7.11
CA LEU A 124 1.60 -7.83 6.49
C LEU A 124 2.18 -8.19 5.12
N VAL A 125 1.77 -7.47 4.09
CA VAL A 125 2.30 -7.60 2.73
C VAL A 125 3.07 -6.33 2.40
N LEU A 126 4.38 -6.46 2.21
CA LEU A 126 5.23 -5.38 1.76
C LEU A 126 5.25 -5.33 0.23
N THR A 127 5.17 -4.14 -0.36
CA THR A 127 5.16 -3.94 -1.81
C THR A 127 5.82 -2.61 -2.19
N HIS A 128 5.90 -2.30 -3.49
CA HIS A 128 6.44 -1.02 -4.01
C HIS A 128 7.85 -0.71 -3.48
N TYR A 129 8.74 -1.68 -3.54
CA TYR A 129 10.08 -1.60 -2.94
C TYR A 129 10.97 -0.52 -3.53
N VAL A 130 11.54 0.34 -2.70
CA VAL A 130 12.58 1.30 -3.09
C VAL A 130 13.77 1.20 -2.12
N PRO A 131 14.97 0.82 -2.62
CA PRO A 131 15.25 0.36 -3.99
C PRO A 131 14.59 -0.97 -4.32
N ALA A 132 14.48 -1.29 -5.62
CA ALA A 132 13.91 -2.56 -6.06
C ALA A 132 14.67 -3.76 -5.47
N ILE A 133 13.92 -4.80 -5.08
CA ILE A 133 14.50 -6.04 -4.56
C ILE A 133 15.07 -6.85 -5.74
N PRO A 134 16.34 -7.29 -5.69
CA PRO A 134 16.86 -8.22 -6.69
C PRO A 134 16.11 -9.56 -6.68
N SER A 135 16.03 -10.22 -7.83
CA SER A 135 15.38 -11.54 -7.93
C SER A 135 15.95 -12.54 -6.90
N GLY A 136 15.08 -13.13 -6.10
CA GLY A 136 15.44 -14.06 -5.02
C GLY A 136 16.02 -13.39 -3.77
N GLY A 137 15.95 -12.05 -3.69
CA GLY A 137 16.30 -11.26 -2.51
C GLY A 137 15.09 -10.95 -1.63
N GLY A 138 15.30 -10.07 -0.66
CA GLY A 138 14.23 -9.51 0.18
C GLY A 138 14.18 -10.05 1.60
N ASP A 139 15.04 -10.98 1.97
CA ASP A 139 15.12 -11.48 3.35
C ASP A 139 15.41 -10.36 4.35
N ASP A 140 16.26 -9.41 3.98
CA ASP A 140 16.56 -8.23 4.78
C ASP A 140 15.34 -7.31 5.00
N TRP A 141 14.41 -7.24 4.04
CA TRP A 141 13.14 -6.52 4.20
C TRP A 141 12.23 -7.22 5.22
N ARG A 142 12.15 -8.57 5.13
CA ARG A 142 11.41 -9.37 6.10
C ARG A 142 12.01 -9.27 7.49
N GLU A 143 13.33 -9.33 7.60
CA GLU A 143 14.05 -9.25 8.88
C GLU A 143 13.79 -7.93 9.59
N LEU A 144 13.80 -6.79 8.87
CA LEU A 144 13.46 -5.49 9.43
C LEU A 144 12.02 -5.44 9.95
N ALA A 145 11.06 -5.90 9.14
CA ALA A 145 9.66 -5.93 9.56
C ALA A 145 9.43 -6.90 10.74
N ALA A 146 10.08 -8.07 10.75
CA ALA A 146 9.94 -9.09 11.80
C ALA A 146 10.43 -8.64 13.18
N GLN A 147 11.21 -7.56 13.26
CA GLN A 147 11.59 -6.94 14.54
C GLN A 147 10.40 -6.26 15.24
N HIS A 148 9.34 -5.95 14.50
CA HIS A 148 8.22 -5.14 14.96
C HIS A 148 6.84 -5.75 14.70
N PHE A 149 6.78 -6.91 14.04
CA PHE A 149 5.55 -7.60 13.74
C PHE A 149 5.70 -9.10 13.91
N SER A 150 4.79 -9.69 14.69
CA SER A 150 4.83 -11.11 15.03
C SER A 150 4.02 -12.02 14.11
N GLY A 151 3.21 -11.41 13.21
CA GLY A 151 2.39 -12.12 12.25
C GLY A 151 3.14 -12.57 10.99
N ARG A 152 2.38 -12.99 9.98
CA ARG A 152 2.91 -13.42 8.69
C ARG A 152 3.37 -12.22 7.87
N ILE A 153 4.63 -12.24 7.38
CA ILE A 153 5.19 -11.19 6.52
C ILE A 153 5.42 -11.77 5.12
N GLU A 154 4.77 -11.16 4.13
CA GLU A 154 4.89 -11.51 2.72
C GLU A 154 5.53 -10.38 1.92
N LEU A 155 6.29 -10.75 0.90
CA LEU A 155 6.76 -9.84 -0.13
C LEU A 155 5.82 -9.97 -1.34
N GLY A 156 5.11 -8.89 -1.67
CA GLY A 156 4.12 -8.86 -2.74
C GLY A 156 4.76 -8.49 -4.07
N ASP A 157 5.24 -9.49 -4.80
CA ASP A 157 5.72 -9.32 -6.18
C ASP A 157 4.54 -9.20 -7.15
N ASP A 158 4.81 -8.79 -8.38
CA ASP A 158 3.82 -8.71 -9.45
C ASP A 158 3.14 -10.07 -9.66
N LEU A 159 1.80 -10.06 -9.66
CA LEU A 159 0.96 -11.25 -9.80
C LEU A 159 1.07 -12.29 -8.67
N HIS A 160 1.74 -11.97 -7.58
CA HIS A 160 1.76 -12.83 -6.40
C HIS A 160 0.36 -12.93 -5.79
N GLN A 161 -0.09 -14.16 -5.53
CA GLN A 161 -1.40 -14.43 -4.93
C GLN A 161 -1.20 -14.84 -3.46
N ILE A 162 -1.85 -14.11 -2.58
CA ILE A 162 -1.80 -14.36 -1.13
C ILE A 162 -3.22 -14.64 -0.65
N THR A 163 -3.42 -15.80 -0.03
CA THR A 163 -4.69 -16.12 0.61
C THR A 163 -4.67 -15.58 2.03
N ILE A 164 -5.66 -14.74 2.35
CA ILE A 164 -5.92 -14.24 3.69
C ILE A 164 -7.06 -15.06 4.29
N THR A 165 -6.82 -15.59 5.48
CA THR A 165 -7.81 -16.31 6.28
C THR A 165 -7.92 -15.65 7.65
N ASN A 166 -9.10 -15.71 8.20
CA ASN A 166 -9.39 -15.29 9.57
C ASN A 166 -8.73 -16.21 10.59
#